data_3cd77c4424291ad00b76ef9647f89a54
#
_entry.id   3cd77c4424291ad00b76ef9647f89a54
#
_cell.length_a   1.000
_cell.length_b   1.000
_cell.length_c   1.000
_cell.angle_alpha   90.00
_cell.angle_beta   90.00
_cell.angle_gamma   90.00
#
_symmetry.space_group_name_H-M   'P 1'
#
loop_
_entity.id
_entity.type
_entity.pdbx_description
1 polymer ?
#
loop_
_entity_poly.entity_id
_entity_poly.type
_entity_poly.pdbx_seq_one_letter_code
_entity_poly.pdbx_strand_id
1 'polypeptide(L)'
;MDWKHDLYKKVAPFIRSDAIFATNTSGLSITELSNGFTSELKKRFCGVHFFNPPRYMHLLELIPTSETDSDVLDSLETFMTSVLGKGVIRAKDTPNFVANRIGVFSILAVFAEAEKYQLGFDEVDAITGSKLGRAKSATFRTSDVVGLDTMAHVMKTMETNLQSDPFYRIFKVPQVVQTLIDMGNLGQKTKAGFYKKQGKEILVFDGANYVASTGQIDSVVERILKKPINERLELLRNESHPQA
;
A
#
# COMPACT_ATOMS: atom_id res chain seq x y z
N MET A 1 10.88 -5.89 -16.48
CA MET A 1 12.29 -5.46 -16.37
C MET A 1 12.81 -5.01 -17.73
N ASP A 2 12.71 -5.82 -18.78
CA ASP A 2 13.35 -5.61 -20.11
C ASP A 2 13.01 -4.29 -20.79
N TRP A 3 11.74 -3.92 -20.87
CA TRP A 3 11.35 -2.67 -21.51
C TRP A 3 11.91 -1.41 -20.80
N LYS A 4 12.16 -1.47 -19.46
CA LYS A 4 12.84 -0.38 -18.75
C LYS A 4 14.31 -0.32 -19.09
N HIS A 5 14.99 -1.46 -19.19
CA HIS A 5 16.37 -1.51 -19.64
C HIS A 5 16.52 -0.97 -21.06
N ASP A 6 15.61 -1.34 -21.97
CA ASP A 6 15.62 -0.82 -23.34
C ASP A 6 15.38 0.68 -23.41
N LEU A 7 14.44 1.19 -22.59
CA LEU A 7 14.20 2.62 -22.45
C LEU A 7 15.44 3.34 -21.91
N TYR A 8 16.05 2.80 -20.84
CA TYR A 8 17.21 3.42 -20.20
C TYR A 8 18.43 3.45 -21.13
N LYS A 9 18.69 2.39 -21.89
CA LYS A 9 19.72 2.39 -22.94
C LYS A 9 19.53 3.50 -23.96
N LYS A 10 18.28 3.75 -24.37
CA LYS A 10 17.95 4.81 -25.33
C LYS A 10 18.11 6.21 -24.74
N VAL A 11 17.80 6.40 -23.45
CA VAL A 11 17.78 7.72 -22.79
C VAL A 11 19.17 8.08 -22.24
N ALA A 12 19.94 7.11 -21.75
CA ALA A 12 21.22 7.33 -21.08
C ALA A 12 22.20 8.25 -21.84
N PRO A 13 22.35 8.16 -23.19
CA PRO A 13 23.25 9.04 -23.94
C PRO A 13 22.84 10.52 -23.91
N PHE A 14 21.60 10.84 -23.58
CA PHE A 14 21.08 12.21 -23.57
C PHE A 14 20.99 12.80 -22.17
N ILE A 15 21.34 12.02 -21.12
CA ILE A 15 21.34 12.51 -19.74
C ILE A 15 22.58 13.36 -19.52
N ARG A 16 22.39 14.62 -19.11
CA ARG A 16 23.49 15.52 -18.76
C ARG A 16 24.33 14.94 -17.62
N SER A 17 25.61 15.27 -17.61
CA SER A 17 26.57 14.80 -16.60
C SER A 17 26.26 15.25 -15.16
N ASP A 18 25.48 16.30 -14.97
CA ASP A 18 25.05 16.85 -13.69
C ASP A 18 23.59 16.48 -13.30
N ALA A 19 22.86 15.79 -14.18
CA ALA A 19 21.47 15.46 -13.91
C ALA A 19 21.33 14.21 -13.04
N ILE A 20 20.41 14.24 -12.08
CA ILE A 20 19.98 13.06 -11.33
C ILE A 20 18.99 12.28 -12.18
N PHE A 21 19.22 10.99 -12.31
CA PHE A 21 18.32 10.08 -13.01
C PHE A 21 17.56 9.23 -12.00
N ALA A 22 16.24 9.31 -11.99
CA ALA A 22 15.41 8.62 -11.02
C ALA A 22 14.32 7.77 -11.67
N THR A 23 13.89 6.73 -10.98
CA THR A 23 12.79 5.86 -11.41
C THR A 23 11.70 5.79 -10.34
N ASN A 24 10.43 5.87 -10.78
CA ASN A 24 9.25 5.76 -9.91
C ASN A 24 8.65 4.35 -9.91
N THR A 25 9.48 3.29 -10.02
CA THR A 25 8.98 1.91 -9.93
C THR A 25 8.51 1.58 -8.52
N SER A 26 7.48 0.73 -8.41
CA SER A 26 6.88 0.38 -7.10
C SER A 26 7.35 -0.96 -6.54
N GLY A 27 8.14 -1.74 -7.29
CA GLY A 27 8.49 -3.09 -6.82
C GLY A 27 9.60 -3.77 -7.61
N LEU A 28 10.19 -3.08 -8.60
CA LEU A 28 11.38 -3.58 -9.30
C LEU A 28 12.64 -3.16 -8.55
N SER A 29 13.64 -4.04 -8.47
CA SER A 29 14.93 -3.71 -7.86
C SER A 29 15.59 -2.54 -8.58
N ILE A 30 15.94 -1.52 -7.84
CA ILE A 30 16.63 -0.33 -8.34
C ILE A 30 18.05 -0.70 -8.76
N THR A 31 18.68 -1.59 -8.01
CA THR A 31 20.01 -2.12 -8.32
C THR A 31 20.02 -2.85 -9.66
N GLU A 32 19.07 -3.75 -9.89
CA GLU A 32 18.97 -4.45 -11.18
C GLU A 32 18.66 -3.49 -12.33
N LEU A 33 17.84 -2.48 -12.12
CA LEU A 33 17.54 -1.45 -13.12
C LEU A 33 18.77 -0.61 -13.49
N SER A 34 19.75 -0.49 -12.60
CA SER A 34 21.02 0.23 -12.87
C SER A 34 22.02 -0.61 -13.69
N ASN A 35 21.76 -1.89 -13.92
CA ASN A 35 22.63 -2.74 -14.70
C ASN A 35 22.75 -2.21 -16.14
N GLY A 36 24.00 -2.10 -16.60
CA GLY A 36 24.30 -1.54 -17.91
C GLY A 36 24.52 -0.03 -17.93
N PHE A 37 24.37 0.68 -16.79
CA PHE A 37 24.80 2.07 -16.68
C PHE A 37 26.31 2.19 -16.49
N THR A 38 26.87 3.32 -16.92
CA THR A 38 28.24 3.69 -16.55
C THR A 38 28.34 3.96 -15.05
N SER A 39 29.53 3.81 -14.46
CA SER A 39 29.76 4.10 -13.05
C SER A 39 29.34 5.52 -12.67
N GLU A 40 29.57 6.50 -13.55
CA GLU A 40 29.16 7.89 -13.30
C GLU A 40 27.63 8.07 -13.30
N LEU A 41 26.88 7.34 -14.12
CA LEU A 41 25.43 7.40 -14.12
C LEU A 41 24.84 6.66 -12.91
N LYS A 42 25.44 5.56 -12.48
CA LYS A 42 25.01 4.82 -11.28
C LYS A 42 25.10 5.65 -10.00
N LYS A 43 26.15 6.49 -9.88
CA LYS A 43 26.29 7.41 -8.75
C LYS A 43 25.12 8.39 -8.62
N ARG A 44 24.45 8.70 -9.72
CA ARG A 44 23.35 9.66 -9.81
C ARG A 44 21.99 9.01 -10.06
N PHE A 45 21.89 7.68 -9.88
CA PHE A 45 20.66 6.92 -10.09
C PHE A 45 20.09 6.41 -8.79
N CYS A 46 18.76 6.56 -8.60
CA CYS A 46 18.04 6.01 -7.46
C CYS A 46 16.56 5.80 -7.78
N GLY A 47 15.86 5.11 -6.91
CA GLY A 47 14.40 5.10 -6.88
C GLY A 47 13.86 6.34 -6.18
N VAL A 48 12.84 6.95 -6.77
CA VAL A 48 12.04 8.03 -6.14
C VAL A 48 10.59 7.59 -6.25
N HIS A 49 10.09 6.94 -5.21
CA HIS A 49 8.79 6.28 -5.24
C HIS A 49 7.73 7.17 -4.61
N PHE A 50 6.84 7.69 -5.44
CA PHE A 50 5.65 8.42 -5.03
C PHE A 50 4.46 7.47 -4.86
N PHE A 51 3.52 7.87 -4.01
CA PHE A 51 2.26 7.15 -3.81
C PHE A 51 1.11 7.90 -4.49
N ASN A 52 0.20 7.15 -5.11
CA ASN A 52 -0.95 7.73 -5.81
C ASN A 52 -2.09 8.14 -4.85
N PRO A 53 -2.69 9.30 -5.04
CA PRO A 53 -2.31 10.36 -5.98
C PRO A 53 -1.13 11.20 -5.43
N PRO A 54 -0.06 11.41 -6.20
CA PRO A 54 1.20 11.99 -5.67
C PRO A 54 1.04 13.41 -5.15
N ARG A 55 0.04 14.15 -5.62
CA ARG A 55 -0.28 15.50 -5.13
C ARG A 55 -0.73 15.51 -3.66
N TYR A 56 -1.44 14.47 -3.22
CA TYR A 56 -2.06 14.41 -1.89
C TYR A 56 -1.31 13.51 -0.92
N MET A 57 -0.68 12.46 -1.44
CA MET A 57 0.08 11.53 -0.62
C MET A 57 1.37 12.17 -0.14
N HIS A 58 1.52 12.26 1.20
CA HIS A 58 2.66 12.94 1.82
C HIS A 58 3.94 12.11 1.75
N LEU A 59 3.84 10.79 1.88
CA LEU A 59 4.97 9.88 1.90
C LEU A 59 5.67 9.80 0.54
N LEU A 60 7.01 9.76 0.58
CA LEU A 60 7.90 9.50 -0.54
C LEU A 60 9.05 8.62 -0.07
N GLU A 61 9.40 7.60 -0.85
CA GLU A 61 10.55 6.74 -0.60
C GLU A 61 11.70 7.09 -1.54
N LEU A 62 12.90 7.29 -1.00
CA LEU A 62 14.15 7.35 -1.74
C LEU A 62 14.86 6.00 -1.58
N ILE A 63 15.14 5.35 -2.70
CA ILE A 63 15.72 4.00 -2.71
C ILE A 63 17.07 4.06 -3.43
N PRO A 64 18.19 4.16 -2.69
CA PRO A 64 19.52 4.12 -3.27
C PRO A 64 19.92 2.71 -3.72
N THR A 65 20.88 2.63 -4.61
CA THR A 65 21.73 1.46 -4.82
C THR A 65 22.99 1.58 -3.94
N SER A 66 23.83 0.56 -3.94
CA SER A 66 25.14 0.61 -3.27
C SER A 66 26.12 1.63 -3.93
N GLU A 67 25.83 2.05 -5.16
CA GLU A 67 26.66 2.97 -5.94
C GLU A 67 26.11 4.41 -5.95
N THR A 68 24.91 4.65 -5.41
CA THR A 68 24.31 5.99 -5.37
C THR A 68 25.05 6.89 -4.38
N ASP A 69 25.52 8.06 -4.83
CA ASP A 69 26.20 9.03 -3.98
C ASP A 69 25.25 9.61 -2.92
N SER A 70 25.77 9.80 -1.71
CA SER A 70 25.01 10.38 -0.58
C SER A 70 24.51 11.80 -0.87
N ASP A 71 25.34 12.61 -1.54
CA ASP A 71 25.01 14.01 -1.88
C ASP A 71 23.80 14.10 -2.83
N VAL A 72 23.63 13.10 -3.70
CA VAL A 72 22.45 12.98 -4.58
C VAL A 72 21.20 12.74 -3.74
N LEU A 73 21.28 11.86 -2.75
CA LEU A 73 20.15 11.59 -1.85
C LEU A 73 19.81 12.78 -0.97
N ASP A 74 20.84 13.46 -0.42
CA ASP A 74 20.66 14.66 0.42
C ASP A 74 20.00 15.79 -0.37
N SER A 75 20.46 16.02 -1.61
CA SER A 75 19.87 17.01 -2.52
C SER A 75 18.42 16.70 -2.86
N LEU A 76 18.11 15.44 -3.18
CA LEU A 76 16.74 15.00 -3.45
C LEU A 76 15.85 15.13 -2.22
N GLU A 77 16.30 14.65 -1.06
CA GLU A 77 15.55 14.75 0.19
C GLU A 77 15.23 16.21 0.53
N THR A 78 16.22 17.09 0.42
CA THR A 78 16.05 18.54 0.62
C THR A 78 15.01 19.11 -0.34
N PHE A 79 15.10 18.80 -1.63
CA PHE A 79 14.13 19.26 -2.62
C PHE A 79 12.71 18.71 -2.35
N MET A 80 12.59 17.41 -2.09
CA MET A 80 11.31 16.76 -1.86
C MET A 80 10.61 17.25 -0.59
N THR A 81 11.38 17.54 0.47
CA THR A 81 10.83 18.05 1.74
C THR A 81 10.52 19.54 1.67
N SER A 82 11.47 20.36 1.21
CA SER A 82 11.37 21.83 1.29
C SER A 82 10.52 22.42 0.16
N VAL A 83 10.55 21.83 -1.05
CA VAL A 83 9.83 22.36 -2.22
C VAL A 83 8.51 21.63 -2.44
N LEU A 84 8.50 20.31 -2.34
CA LEU A 84 7.29 19.51 -2.59
C LEU A 84 6.49 19.17 -1.33
N GLY A 85 7.00 19.48 -0.13
CA GLY A 85 6.32 19.23 1.14
C GLY A 85 6.12 17.74 1.45
N LYS A 86 7.04 16.87 0.99
CA LYS A 86 6.96 15.41 1.21
C LYS A 86 7.60 15.01 2.54
N GLY A 87 7.03 13.97 3.17
CA GLY A 87 7.69 13.21 4.21
C GLY A 87 8.56 12.13 3.56
N VAL A 88 9.86 12.33 3.56
CA VAL A 88 10.80 11.45 2.87
C VAL A 88 11.33 10.39 3.83
N ILE A 89 11.39 9.14 3.35
CA ILE A 89 12.12 8.05 4.01
C ILE A 89 13.16 7.47 3.04
N ARG A 90 14.35 7.14 3.55
CA ARG A 90 15.37 6.41 2.80
C ARG A 90 15.12 4.92 3.00
N ALA A 91 14.64 4.26 1.95
CA ALA A 91 14.30 2.85 1.96
C ALA A 91 15.44 2.01 1.38
N LYS A 92 15.57 0.76 1.83
CA LYS A 92 16.45 -0.22 1.18
C LYS A 92 15.83 -0.72 -0.12
N ASP A 93 16.66 -1.10 -1.09
CA ASP A 93 16.25 -1.79 -2.32
C ASP A 93 15.87 -3.24 -2.00
N THR A 94 14.70 -3.41 -1.40
CA THR A 94 14.11 -4.70 -1.04
C THR A 94 12.73 -4.83 -1.69
N PRO A 95 12.20 -6.04 -1.93
CA PRO A 95 10.91 -6.23 -2.60
C PRO A 95 9.80 -5.37 -1.99
N ASN A 96 9.15 -4.56 -2.82
CA ASN A 96 8.08 -3.63 -2.46
C ASN A 96 8.47 -2.54 -1.44
N PHE A 97 9.76 -2.31 -1.23
CA PHE A 97 10.34 -1.30 -0.35
C PHE A 97 9.78 -1.32 1.09
N VAL A 98 9.33 -0.19 1.63
CA VAL A 98 8.83 -0.09 3.03
C VAL A 98 7.31 0.01 3.07
N ALA A 99 6.73 1.03 2.42
CA ALA A 99 5.33 1.35 2.64
C ALA A 99 4.36 0.35 2.01
N ASN A 100 4.67 -0.18 0.82
CA ASN A 100 3.87 -1.25 0.23
C ASN A 100 3.92 -2.51 1.12
N ARG A 101 5.11 -2.84 1.66
CA ARG A 101 5.28 -4.00 2.54
C ARG A 101 4.47 -3.85 3.83
N ILE A 102 4.58 -2.71 4.51
CA ILE A 102 3.81 -2.43 5.73
C ILE A 102 2.31 -2.32 5.43
N GLY A 103 1.95 -1.64 4.35
CA GLY A 103 0.55 -1.43 3.96
C GLY A 103 -0.16 -2.75 3.64
N VAL A 104 0.46 -3.61 2.83
CA VAL A 104 -0.10 -4.92 2.50
C VAL A 104 -0.14 -5.84 3.72
N PHE A 105 0.92 -5.85 4.55
CA PHE A 105 0.91 -6.58 5.81
C PHE A 105 -0.27 -6.15 6.69
N SER A 106 -0.47 -4.83 6.86
CA SER A 106 -1.56 -4.30 7.68
C SER A 106 -2.95 -4.68 7.15
N ILE A 107 -3.14 -4.66 5.82
CA ILE A 107 -4.39 -5.09 5.20
C ILE A 107 -4.61 -6.59 5.43
N LEU A 108 -3.61 -7.42 5.18
CA LEU A 108 -3.72 -8.87 5.34
C LEU A 108 -3.92 -9.30 6.80
N ALA A 109 -3.32 -8.60 7.76
CA ALA A 109 -3.57 -8.81 9.18
C ALA A 109 -5.05 -8.54 9.53
N VAL A 110 -5.63 -7.46 8.98
CA VAL A 110 -7.06 -7.17 9.16
C VAL A 110 -7.94 -8.25 8.51
N PHE A 111 -7.58 -8.77 7.32
CA PHE A 111 -8.29 -9.90 6.70
C PHE A 111 -8.30 -11.13 7.62
N ALA A 112 -7.12 -11.49 8.15
CA ALA A 112 -6.99 -12.66 9.00
C ALA A 112 -7.84 -12.55 10.29
N GLU A 113 -7.84 -11.39 10.93
CA GLU A 113 -8.65 -11.16 12.13
C GLU A 113 -10.15 -11.07 11.80
N ALA A 114 -10.53 -10.43 10.68
CA ALA A 114 -11.92 -10.38 10.22
C ALA A 114 -12.49 -11.78 9.97
N GLU A 115 -11.72 -12.66 9.34
CA GLU A 115 -12.09 -14.06 9.11
C GLU A 115 -12.21 -14.84 10.43
N LYS A 116 -11.23 -14.70 11.31
CA LYS A 116 -11.19 -15.36 12.62
C LYS A 116 -12.40 -15.02 13.49
N TYR A 117 -12.81 -13.76 13.48
CA TYR A 117 -13.95 -13.27 14.27
C TYR A 117 -15.26 -13.21 13.48
N GLN A 118 -15.28 -13.65 12.23
CA GLN A 118 -16.46 -13.67 11.35
C GLN A 118 -17.14 -12.30 11.20
N LEU A 119 -16.32 -11.23 11.12
CA LEU A 119 -16.80 -9.86 10.98
C LEU A 119 -17.05 -9.50 9.51
N GLY A 120 -18.14 -8.78 9.26
CA GLY A 120 -18.45 -8.23 7.96
C GLY A 120 -17.43 -7.15 7.52
N PHE A 121 -17.21 -7.01 6.22
CA PHE A 121 -16.23 -6.04 5.69
C PHE A 121 -16.61 -4.60 6.01
N ASP A 122 -17.90 -4.28 6.07
CA ASP A 122 -18.38 -2.95 6.43
C ASP A 122 -18.30 -2.69 7.95
N GLU A 123 -18.47 -3.69 8.78
CA GLU A 123 -18.21 -3.61 10.22
C GLU A 123 -16.74 -3.30 10.49
N VAL A 124 -15.83 -4.05 9.85
CA VAL A 124 -14.39 -3.83 9.96
C VAL A 124 -13.98 -2.44 9.47
N ASP A 125 -14.53 -1.99 8.35
CA ASP A 125 -14.27 -0.63 7.85
C ASP A 125 -14.82 0.45 8.79
N ALA A 126 -15.96 0.20 9.46
CA ALA A 126 -16.53 1.12 10.43
C ALA A 126 -15.62 1.31 11.67
N ILE A 127 -14.88 0.26 12.09
CA ILE A 127 -13.94 0.33 13.22
C ILE A 127 -12.54 0.73 12.82
N THR A 128 -11.99 0.23 11.70
CA THR A 128 -10.58 0.41 11.31
C THR A 128 -10.28 1.73 10.59
N GLY A 129 -11.24 2.61 10.43
CA GLY A 129 -11.09 3.89 9.72
C GLY A 129 -10.65 5.06 10.60
N SER A 130 -11.30 6.22 10.37
CA SER A 130 -10.96 7.47 11.06
C SER A 130 -11.12 7.41 12.59
N LYS A 131 -11.93 6.49 13.10
CA LYS A 131 -12.08 6.26 14.53
C LYS A 131 -10.80 5.77 15.21
N LEU A 132 -9.90 5.12 14.46
CA LEU A 132 -8.56 4.71 14.90
C LEU A 132 -7.43 5.58 14.31
N GLY A 133 -7.75 6.78 13.81
CA GLY A 133 -6.76 7.68 13.22
C GLY A 133 -6.23 7.26 11.85
N ARG A 134 -6.89 6.28 11.19
CA ARG A 134 -6.54 5.82 9.84
C ARG A 134 -7.33 6.59 8.78
N ALA A 135 -7.01 6.34 7.51
CA ALA A 135 -7.74 6.94 6.39
C ALA A 135 -9.25 6.65 6.47
N LYS A 136 -10.07 7.62 6.05
CA LYS A 136 -11.55 7.48 6.06
C LYS A 136 -12.03 6.28 5.23
N SER A 137 -11.27 5.88 4.23
CA SER A 137 -11.53 4.68 3.42
C SER A 137 -11.28 3.36 4.15
N ALA A 138 -10.73 3.40 5.37
CA ALA A 138 -10.44 2.24 6.19
C ALA A 138 -9.64 1.13 5.46
N THR A 139 -10.04 -0.13 5.54
CA THR A 139 -9.29 -1.26 4.98
C THR A 139 -9.85 -1.72 3.64
N PHE A 140 -11.10 -2.14 3.59
CA PHE A 140 -11.68 -2.76 2.39
C PHE A 140 -12.06 -1.74 1.31
N ARG A 141 -12.53 -0.54 1.70
CA ARG A 141 -12.70 0.57 0.74
C ARG A 141 -11.36 1.06 0.18
N THR A 142 -10.28 1.02 0.98
CA THR A 142 -8.93 1.31 0.46
C THR A 142 -8.51 0.26 -0.56
N SER A 143 -8.78 -1.01 -0.32
CA SER A 143 -8.52 -2.09 -1.26
C SER A 143 -9.25 -1.88 -2.60
N ASP A 144 -10.49 -1.43 -2.57
CA ASP A 144 -11.26 -1.07 -3.76
C ASP A 144 -10.68 0.14 -4.52
N VAL A 145 -10.13 1.13 -3.79
CA VAL A 145 -9.46 2.30 -4.41
C VAL A 145 -8.16 1.90 -5.09
N VAL A 146 -7.36 1.05 -4.44
CA VAL A 146 -6.08 0.54 -5.00
C VAL A 146 -6.33 -0.33 -6.23
N GLY A 147 -7.39 -1.12 -6.20
CA GLY A 147 -7.73 -2.13 -7.17
C GLY A 147 -7.25 -3.52 -6.73
N LEU A 148 -8.19 -4.46 -6.67
CA LEU A 148 -7.95 -5.79 -6.11
C LEU A 148 -6.92 -6.61 -6.88
N ASP A 149 -6.89 -6.48 -8.20
CA ASP A 149 -5.88 -7.11 -9.06
C ASP A 149 -4.47 -6.53 -8.82
N THR A 150 -4.35 -5.22 -8.67
CA THR A 150 -3.08 -4.55 -8.32
C THR A 150 -2.61 -5.02 -6.95
N MET A 151 -3.50 -5.05 -5.97
CA MET A 151 -3.20 -5.51 -4.61
C MET A 151 -2.78 -6.99 -4.59
N ALA A 152 -3.50 -7.86 -5.30
CA ALA A 152 -3.17 -9.28 -5.43
C ALA A 152 -1.80 -9.49 -6.10
N HIS A 153 -1.46 -8.68 -7.10
CA HIS A 153 -0.14 -8.72 -7.73
C HIS A 153 0.98 -8.39 -6.73
N VAL A 154 0.80 -7.35 -5.93
CA VAL A 154 1.77 -6.97 -4.87
C VAL A 154 1.90 -8.07 -3.83
N MET A 155 0.78 -8.66 -3.37
CA MET A 155 0.77 -9.79 -2.43
C MET A 155 1.56 -10.99 -2.98
N LYS A 156 1.32 -11.39 -4.23
CA LYS A 156 2.05 -12.48 -4.90
C LYS A 156 3.55 -12.19 -5.01
N THR A 157 3.91 -10.95 -5.31
CA THR A 157 5.32 -10.53 -5.34
C THR A 157 5.98 -10.67 -3.97
N MET A 158 5.27 -10.34 -2.89
CA MET A 158 5.76 -10.52 -1.53
C MET A 158 5.88 -11.99 -1.15
N GLU A 159 4.86 -12.79 -1.43
CA GLU A 159 4.85 -14.24 -1.19
C GLU A 159 6.06 -14.91 -1.86
N THR A 160 6.37 -14.51 -3.09
CA THR A 160 7.49 -15.08 -3.86
C THR A 160 8.85 -14.63 -3.34
N ASN A 161 9.01 -13.34 -3.01
CA ASN A 161 10.32 -12.74 -2.78
C ASN A 161 10.67 -12.52 -1.29
N LEU A 162 9.72 -12.70 -0.37
CA LEU A 162 9.93 -12.45 1.06
C LEU A 162 9.84 -13.72 1.91
N GLN A 163 10.31 -14.86 1.42
CA GLN A 163 10.26 -16.14 2.12
C GLN A 163 11.00 -16.15 3.47
N SER A 164 12.00 -15.29 3.64
CA SER A 164 12.73 -15.09 4.90
C SER A 164 12.09 -14.07 5.85
N ASP A 165 10.99 -13.44 5.45
CA ASP A 165 10.27 -12.49 6.31
C ASP A 165 9.59 -13.23 7.47
N PRO A 166 9.68 -12.74 8.73
CA PRO A 166 8.98 -13.36 9.87
C PRO A 166 7.48 -13.54 9.65
N PHE A 167 6.88 -12.69 8.84
CA PHE A 167 5.44 -12.67 8.53
C PHE A 167 5.12 -13.23 7.14
N TYR A 168 6.05 -13.90 6.45
CA TYR A 168 5.85 -14.32 5.07
C TYR A 168 4.57 -15.14 4.86
N ARG A 169 4.14 -15.91 5.87
CA ARG A 169 2.95 -16.76 5.81
C ARG A 169 1.65 -15.99 5.60
N ILE A 170 1.62 -14.70 5.95
CA ILE A 170 0.45 -13.85 5.77
C ILE A 170 0.34 -13.31 4.33
N PHE A 171 1.44 -13.29 3.55
CA PHE A 171 1.48 -12.74 2.20
C PHE A 171 0.82 -13.66 1.17
N LYS A 172 -0.39 -14.13 1.46
CA LYS A 172 -1.21 -14.91 0.55
C LYS A 172 -2.41 -14.09 0.11
N VAL A 173 -2.80 -14.25 -1.14
CA VAL A 173 -4.03 -13.60 -1.63
C VAL A 173 -5.22 -14.27 -0.93
N PRO A 174 -6.04 -13.51 -0.16
CA PRO A 174 -7.24 -14.07 0.47
C PRO A 174 -8.21 -14.60 -0.59
N GLN A 175 -8.89 -15.72 -0.27
CA GLN A 175 -9.81 -16.36 -1.22
C GLN A 175 -10.91 -15.40 -1.69
N VAL A 176 -11.44 -14.55 -0.82
CA VAL A 176 -12.46 -13.57 -1.17
C VAL A 176 -11.95 -12.55 -2.21
N VAL A 177 -10.69 -12.14 -2.12
CA VAL A 177 -10.06 -11.25 -3.11
C VAL A 177 -9.97 -11.95 -4.47
N GLN A 178 -9.55 -13.22 -4.48
CA GLN A 178 -9.50 -14.00 -5.73
C GLN A 178 -10.89 -14.18 -6.33
N THR A 179 -11.90 -14.49 -5.51
CA THR A 179 -13.31 -14.59 -5.95
C THR A 179 -13.80 -13.30 -6.61
N LEU A 180 -13.54 -12.14 -6.00
CA LEU A 180 -13.92 -10.83 -6.57
C LEU A 180 -13.19 -10.57 -7.90
N ILE A 181 -11.91 -10.91 -7.99
CA ILE A 181 -11.14 -10.79 -9.24
C ILE A 181 -11.74 -11.68 -10.35
N ASP A 182 -12.05 -12.93 -10.05
CA ASP A 182 -12.62 -13.88 -10.99
C ASP A 182 -14.01 -13.45 -11.49
N MET A 183 -14.77 -12.73 -10.65
CA MET A 183 -16.04 -12.10 -11.02
C MET A 183 -15.85 -10.79 -11.84
N GLY A 184 -14.63 -10.31 -12.04
CA GLY A 184 -14.34 -9.03 -12.69
C GLY A 184 -14.61 -7.80 -11.78
N ASN A 185 -14.85 -7.99 -10.49
CA ASN A 185 -15.12 -6.94 -9.51
C ASN A 185 -13.80 -6.44 -8.91
N LEU A 186 -13.10 -5.56 -9.63
CA LEU A 186 -11.74 -5.14 -9.32
C LEU A 186 -11.66 -3.87 -8.45
N GLY A 187 -12.77 -3.43 -7.88
CA GLY A 187 -12.86 -2.22 -7.08
C GLY A 187 -13.44 -1.03 -7.86
N GLN A 188 -13.03 0.19 -7.52
CA GLN A 188 -13.62 1.42 -8.09
C GLN A 188 -13.54 1.49 -9.62
N LYS A 189 -12.48 1.00 -10.22
CA LYS A 189 -12.30 1.01 -11.70
C LYS A 189 -13.34 0.20 -12.46
N THR A 190 -13.90 -0.83 -11.83
CA THR A 190 -15.00 -1.65 -12.38
C THR A 190 -16.35 -1.35 -11.71
N LYS A 191 -16.40 -0.33 -10.83
CA LYS A 191 -17.57 0.08 -10.05
C LYS A 191 -18.10 -0.98 -9.09
N ALA A 192 -17.37 -2.04 -8.86
CA ALA A 192 -17.64 -3.12 -7.90
C ALA A 192 -16.31 -3.72 -7.39
N GLY A 193 -16.26 -4.06 -6.12
CA GLY A 193 -15.18 -4.70 -5.39
C GLY A 193 -15.75 -5.26 -4.10
N PHE A 194 -15.18 -4.97 -2.94
CA PHE A 194 -15.83 -5.21 -1.65
C PHE A 194 -17.14 -4.45 -1.52
N TYR A 195 -17.19 -3.26 -2.14
CA TYR A 195 -18.39 -2.44 -2.19
C TYR A 195 -18.86 -2.22 -3.62
N LYS A 196 -20.19 -2.11 -3.75
CA LYS A 196 -20.85 -1.79 -5.00
C LYS A 196 -21.94 -0.75 -4.76
N LYS A 197 -21.98 0.28 -5.58
CA LYS A 197 -23.08 1.26 -5.56
C LYS A 197 -24.19 0.79 -6.50
N GLN A 198 -25.41 0.69 -5.97
CA GLN A 198 -26.63 0.37 -6.71
C GLN A 198 -27.66 1.47 -6.49
N GLY A 199 -27.83 2.35 -7.48
CA GLY A 199 -28.66 3.53 -7.33
C GLY A 199 -28.14 4.48 -6.22
N LYS A 200 -28.91 4.65 -5.16
CA LYS A 200 -28.52 5.43 -3.97
C LYS A 200 -27.88 4.58 -2.86
N GLU A 201 -28.00 3.28 -2.94
CA GLU A 201 -27.55 2.35 -1.90
C GLU A 201 -26.10 1.92 -2.11
N ILE A 202 -25.41 1.65 -1.01
CA ILE A 202 -24.10 1.02 -1.01
C ILE A 202 -24.28 -0.40 -0.51
N LEU A 203 -23.91 -1.34 -1.33
CA LEU A 203 -23.89 -2.76 -1.01
C LEU A 203 -22.47 -3.18 -0.62
N VAL A 204 -22.38 -4.18 0.26
CA VAL A 204 -21.12 -4.83 0.64
C VAL A 204 -21.17 -6.29 0.23
N PHE A 205 -20.05 -6.84 -0.20
CA PHE A 205 -19.91 -8.26 -0.52
C PHE A 205 -19.82 -9.07 0.78
N ASP A 206 -20.67 -10.08 0.95
CA ASP A 206 -20.72 -10.94 2.15
C ASP A 206 -19.88 -12.24 2.01
N GLY A 207 -19.19 -12.40 0.89
CA GLY A 207 -18.47 -13.62 0.52
C GLY A 207 -19.15 -14.39 -0.60
N ALA A 208 -20.43 -14.17 -0.87
CA ALA A 208 -21.21 -14.80 -1.92
C ALA A 208 -22.01 -13.79 -2.74
N ASN A 209 -22.65 -12.82 -2.09
CA ASN A 209 -23.57 -11.87 -2.70
C ASN A 209 -23.29 -10.44 -2.24
N TYR A 210 -23.92 -9.48 -2.92
CA TYR A 210 -23.96 -8.08 -2.48
C TYR A 210 -25.21 -7.84 -1.66
N VAL A 211 -25.03 -7.47 -0.38
CA VAL A 211 -26.09 -7.16 0.58
C VAL A 211 -26.04 -5.70 1.01
N ALA A 212 -27.10 -5.18 1.61
CA ALA A 212 -27.11 -3.82 2.11
C ALA A 212 -26.03 -3.60 3.20
N SER A 213 -25.17 -2.60 3.00
CA SER A 213 -24.14 -2.26 3.99
C SER A 213 -24.77 -1.54 5.19
N THR A 214 -24.61 -2.09 6.37
CA THR A 214 -25.09 -1.52 7.63
C THR A 214 -23.97 -0.85 8.41
N GLY A 215 -22.76 -1.40 8.37
CA GLY A 215 -21.58 -0.91 9.10
C GLY A 215 -21.82 -0.79 10.59
N GLN A 216 -22.60 -1.73 11.16
CA GLN A 216 -22.98 -1.68 12.57
C GLN A 216 -21.78 -1.96 13.46
N ILE A 217 -21.65 -1.17 14.52
CA ILE A 217 -20.65 -1.35 15.57
C ILE A 217 -21.39 -1.64 16.85
N ASP A 218 -20.91 -2.63 17.60
CA ASP A 218 -21.45 -2.93 18.92
C ASP A 218 -21.40 -1.70 19.85
N SER A 219 -22.40 -1.57 20.70
CA SER A 219 -22.55 -0.40 21.57
C SER A 219 -21.42 -0.22 22.58
N VAL A 220 -20.78 -1.31 23.03
CA VAL A 220 -19.60 -1.26 23.92
C VAL A 220 -18.42 -0.71 23.17
N VAL A 221 -18.13 -1.28 22.00
CA VAL A 221 -17.03 -0.83 21.13
C VAL A 221 -17.25 0.61 20.66
N GLU A 222 -18.49 0.97 20.30
CA GLU A 222 -18.81 2.35 19.89
C GLU A 222 -18.54 3.37 21.02
N ARG A 223 -18.84 3.02 22.28
CA ARG A 223 -18.52 3.89 23.43
C ARG A 223 -17.02 4.08 23.60
N ILE A 224 -16.23 3.04 23.42
CA ILE A 224 -14.77 3.12 23.49
C ILE A 224 -14.25 4.00 22.34
N LEU A 225 -14.75 3.82 21.13
CA LEU A 225 -14.35 4.59 19.95
C LEU A 225 -14.72 6.08 20.02
N LYS A 226 -15.59 6.50 20.93
CA LYS A 226 -15.91 7.91 21.23
C LYS A 226 -14.93 8.57 22.23
N LYS A 227 -14.07 7.79 22.89
CA LYS A 227 -13.06 8.31 23.82
C LYS A 227 -11.91 9.02 23.08
N PRO A 228 -11.06 9.82 23.76
CA PRO A 228 -9.81 10.33 23.19
C PRO A 228 -8.93 9.21 22.61
N ILE A 229 -8.22 9.50 21.53
CA ILE A 229 -7.50 8.47 20.77
C ILE A 229 -6.42 7.75 21.59
N ASN A 230 -5.77 8.46 22.50
CA ASN A 230 -4.75 7.90 23.41
C ASN A 230 -5.32 6.87 24.40
N GLU A 231 -6.60 6.97 24.73
CA GLU A 231 -7.28 6.03 25.63
C GLU A 231 -7.89 4.83 24.87
N ARG A 232 -8.27 5.01 23.61
CA ARG A 232 -9.01 4.01 22.82
C ARG A 232 -8.26 2.69 22.70
N LEU A 233 -6.97 2.74 22.34
CA LEU A 233 -6.18 1.54 22.09
C LEU A 233 -6.01 0.69 23.36
N GLU A 234 -5.85 1.33 24.51
CA GLU A 234 -5.76 0.60 25.78
C GLU A 234 -7.09 -0.04 26.16
N LEU A 235 -8.20 0.69 26.00
CA LEU A 235 -9.54 0.18 26.30
C LEU A 235 -9.94 -0.96 25.35
N LEU A 236 -9.69 -0.81 24.05
CA LEU A 236 -9.95 -1.87 23.07
C LEU A 236 -9.11 -3.13 23.35
N ARG A 237 -7.84 -2.96 23.70
CA ARG A 237 -6.96 -4.09 24.03
C ARG A 237 -7.46 -4.92 25.22
N ASN A 238 -8.17 -4.30 26.14
CA ASN A 238 -8.71 -4.94 27.35
C ASN A 238 -10.18 -5.38 27.19
N GLU A 239 -10.81 -5.10 26.06
CA GLU A 239 -12.16 -5.51 25.74
C GLU A 239 -12.17 -6.89 25.07
N SER A 240 -13.11 -7.75 25.45
CA SER A 240 -13.22 -9.12 24.93
C SER A 240 -14.18 -9.24 23.74
N HIS A 241 -14.85 -8.17 23.36
CA HIS A 241 -15.79 -8.17 22.24
C HIS A 241 -15.06 -8.40 20.90
N PRO A 242 -15.56 -9.26 19.97
CA PRO A 242 -14.91 -9.56 18.71
C PRO A 242 -14.55 -8.36 17.82
N GLN A 243 -15.30 -7.24 17.94
CA GLN A 243 -15.02 -5.99 17.21
C GLN A 243 -13.97 -5.09 17.91
N ALA A 244 -13.51 -5.43 19.12
CA ALA A 244 -12.47 -4.68 19.83
C ALA A 244 -11.08 -5.18 19.46
#